data_cc538582749a5b7b0f8e19f6f7b9d6e3
#
_entry.id   cc538582749a5b7b0f8e19f6f7b9d6e3
#
_cell.length_a   1.000
_cell.length_b   1.000
_cell.length_c   1.000
_cell.angle_alpha   90.00
_cell.angle_beta   90.00
_cell.angle_gamma   90.00
#
_symmetry.space_group_name_H-M   'P 1'
#
loop_
_entity.id
_entity.type
_entity.pdbx_description
1 polymer ?
#
loop_
_entity_poly.entity_id
_entity_poly.type
_entity_poly.pdbx_seq_one_letter_code
_entity_poly.pdbx_strand_id
1 'polypeptide(L)'
;RGLSGGQRQRLALAGVLAMHPGLLLLDEPTANLDPDGVKEVHDAVRHVLEQTHETLVVVEHHIDVWLDLVDRVIVLGKPEADSNVGGVIADGTPDEVFGHMGQVLADGGAWVPGRTIESHAPKPEQIRQPQDVVLYTRDLSFGYDFPLGEHIDLEFHSGEVTALTGRNGVGKSTLGLTLAGLLKPIAGRVCMADDLVPHHRENNVITWKSRDLL
;
A
#
# COMPACT_ATOMS: atom_id res chain seq x y z
N ARG A 1 6.14 -15.43 17.96
CA ARG A 1 6.19 -14.38 16.92
C ARG A 1 4.85 -14.36 16.21
N GLY A 2 4.17 -13.21 16.17
CA GLY A 2 2.88 -13.09 15.46
C GLY A 2 3.08 -13.06 13.94
N LEU A 3 2.08 -13.54 13.21
CA LEU A 3 2.04 -13.45 11.75
C LEU A 3 1.91 -11.97 11.30
N SER A 4 2.52 -11.61 10.17
CA SER A 4 2.25 -10.32 9.53
C SER A 4 0.80 -10.21 9.07
N GLY A 5 0.31 -8.98 8.77
CA GLY A 5 -1.05 -8.77 8.26
C GLY A 5 -1.33 -9.65 7.03
N GLY A 6 -0.46 -9.63 6.02
CA GLY A 6 -0.61 -10.44 4.82
C GLY A 6 -0.53 -11.96 5.10
N GLN A 7 0.32 -12.41 6.03
CA GLN A 7 0.35 -13.83 6.42
C GLN A 7 -0.96 -14.27 7.08
N ARG A 8 -1.55 -13.43 7.95
CA ARG A 8 -2.86 -13.73 8.57
C ARG A 8 -3.96 -13.81 7.51
N GLN A 9 -3.98 -12.90 6.54
CA GLN A 9 -4.96 -12.86 5.46
C GLN A 9 -4.87 -14.11 4.59
N ARG A 10 -3.66 -14.51 4.17
CA ARG A 10 -3.45 -15.76 3.40
C ARG A 10 -3.83 -17.01 4.18
N LEU A 11 -3.53 -17.06 5.47
CA LEU A 11 -3.94 -18.19 6.32
C LEU A 11 -5.46 -18.28 6.46
N ALA A 12 -6.15 -17.15 6.65
CA ALA A 12 -7.61 -17.10 6.69
C ALA A 12 -8.22 -17.56 5.37
N LEU A 13 -7.71 -17.07 4.25
CA LEU A 13 -8.15 -17.50 2.91
C LEU A 13 -7.95 -19.02 2.70
N ALA A 14 -6.77 -19.53 3.04
CA ALA A 14 -6.51 -20.99 2.94
C ALA A 14 -7.49 -21.82 3.77
N GLY A 15 -7.86 -21.34 4.96
CA GLY A 15 -8.88 -21.98 5.80
C GLY A 15 -10.27 -22.00 5.16
N VAL A 16 -10.68 -20.91 4.50
CA VAL A 16 -11.97 -20.82 3.80
C VAL A 16 -11.97 -21.71 2.57
N LEU A 17 -10.91 -21.65 1.75
CA LEU A 17 -10.79 -22.48 0.54
C LEU A 17 -10.80 -23.99 0.86
N ALA A 18 -10.20 -24.39 1.97
CA ALA A 18 -10.19 -25.79 2.41
C ALA A 18 -11.57 -26.34 2.80
N MET A 19 -12.56 -25.48 3.02
CA MET A 19 -13.94 -25.89 3.34
C MET A 19 -14.78 -26.22 2.11
N HIS A 20 -14.29 -25.93 0.91
CA HIS A 20 -15.00 -26.09 -0.37
C HIS A 20 -16.42 -25.52 -0.34
N PRO A 21 -16.59 -24.21 -0.08
CA PRO A 21 -17.91 -23.60 0.03
C PRO A 21 -18.54 -23.47 -1.37
N GLY A 22 -19.82 -23.74 -1.53
CA GLY A 22 -20.52 -23.57 -2.82
C GLY A 22 -20.58 -22.11 -3.30
N LEU A 23 -20.35 -21.15 -2.40
CA LEU A 23 -20.21 -19.72 -2.66
C LEU A 23 -19.01 -19.18 -1.87
N LEU A 24 -18.04 -18.61 -2.56
CA LEU A 24 -16.90 -17.93 -1.99
C LEU A 24 -17.13 -16.40 -2.09
N LEU A 25 -17.18 -15.73 -0.95
CA LEU A 25 -17.29 -14.28 -0.86
C LEU A 25 -15.98 -13.71 -0.32
N LEU A 26 -15.29 -12.90 -1.12
CA LEU A 26 -14.04 -12.26 -0.76
C LEU A 26 -14.22 -10.73 -0.77
N ASP A 27 -13.87 -10.11 0.36
CA ASP A 27 -13.91 -8.65 0.53
C ASP A 27 -12.47 -8.13 0.63
N GLU A 28 -12.03 -7.38 -0.38
CA GLU A 28 -10.68 -6.85 -0.55
C GLU A 28 -9.55 -7.88 -0.25
N PRO A 29 -9.58 -9.08 -0.86
CA PRO A 29 -8.65 -10.16 -0.51
C PRO A 29 -7.19 -9.83 -0.82
N THR A 30 -6.92 -8.83 -1.65
CA THR A 30 -5.57 -8.38 -2.01
C THR A 30 -5.12 -7.12 -1.30
N ALA A 31 -5.95 -6.53 -0.43
CA ALA A 31 -5.62 -5.32 0.31
C ALA A 31 -4.35 -5.50 1.16
N ASN A 32 -3.48 -4.48 1.13
CA ASN A 32 -2.21 -4.46 1.89
C ASN A 32 -1.21 -5.57 1.54
N LEU A 33 -1.40 -6.27 0.43
CA LEU A 33 -0.44 -7.23 -0.09
C LEU A 33 0.56 -6.53 -1.04
N ASP A 34 1.78 -7.06 -1.08
CA ASP A 34 2.73 -6.73 -2.14
C ASP A 34 2.36 -7.48 -3.44
N PRO A 35 2.95 -7.12 -4.59
CA PRO A 35 2.61 -7.74 -5.87
C PRO A 35 2.74 -9.28 -5.87
N ASP A 36 3.73 -9.82 -5.17
CA ASP A 36 3.91 -11.27 -5.06
C ASP A 36 2.77 -11.89 -4.24
N GLY A 37 2.38 -11.26 -3.13
CA GLY A 37 1.26 -11.68 -2.31
C GLY A 37 -0.10 -11.60 -3.03
N VAL A 38 -0.30 -10.57 -3.85
CA VAL A 38 -1.48 -10.44 -4.72
C VAL A 38 -1.56 -11.63 -5.67
N LYS A 39 -0.45 -11.94 -6.35
CA LYS A 39 -0.38 -13.07 -7.27
C LYS A 39 -0.63 -14.41 -6.57
N GLU A 40 -0.04 -14.63 -5.40
CA GLU A 40 -0.25 -15.86 -4.62
C GLU A 40 -1.73 -16.06 -4.26
N VAL A 41 -2.44 -15.00 -3.84
CA VAL A 41 -3.88 -15.04 -3.51
C VAL A 41 -4.71 -15.35 -4.77
N HIS A 42 -4.45 -14.60 -5.85
CA HIS A 42 -5.14 -14.80 -7.12
C HIS A 42 -4.97 -16.24 -7.66
N ASP A 43 -3.73 -16.76 -7.71
CA ASP A 43 -3.42 -18.09 -8.18
C ASP A 43 -4.09 -19.18 -7.31
N ALA A 44 -4.14 -18.98 -5.98
CA ALA A 44 -4.82 -19.91 -5.07
C ALA A 44 -6.34 -19.96 -5.31
N VAL A 45 -6.97 -18.79 -5.49
CA VAL A 45 -8.41 -18.73 -5.80
C VAL A 45 -8.71 -19.36 -7.16
N ARG A 46 -7.93 -19.01 -8.19
CA ARG A 46 -8.05 -19.63 -9.52
C ARG A 46 -8.02 -21.15 -9.45
N HIS A 47 -7.01 -21.69 -8.77
CA HIS A 47 -6.83 -23.13 -8.65
C HIS A 47 -8.05 -23.81 -8.02
N VAL A 48 -8.66 -23.21 -7.00
CA VAL A 48 -9.87 -23.75 -6.37
C VAL A 48 -11.06 -23.71 -7.33
N LEU A 49 -11.28 -22.57 -8.00
CA LEU A 49 -12.39 -22.40 -8.94
C LEU A 49 -12.31 -23.40 -10.11
N GLU A 50 -11.10 -23.65 -10.65
CA GLU A 50 -10.88 -24.62 -11.71
C GLU A 50 -11.20 -26.07 -11.29
N GLN A 51 -10.99 -26.39 -10.02
CA GLN A 51 -11.23 -27.75 -9.50
C GLN A 51 -12.66 -27.98 -9.03
N THR A 52 -13.31 -26.98 -8.50
CA THR A 52 -14.55 -27.12 -7.75
C THR A 52 -15.77 -26.53 -8.44
N HIS A 53 -15.58 -25.64 -9.43
CA HIS A 53 -16.65 -24.87 -10.09
C HIS A 53 -17.53 -24.10 -9.10
N GLU A 54 -16.96 -23.66 -8.00
CA GLU A 54 -17.63 -22.83 -6.98
C GLU A 54 -17.96 -21.45 -7.54
N THR A 55 -18.98 -20.80 -6.98
CA THR A 55 -19.31 -19.43 -7.32
C THR A 55 -18.43 -18.46 -6.53
N LEU A 56 -17.79 -17.50 -7.23
CA LEU A 56 -17.00 -16.44 -6.61
C LEU A 56 -17.76 -15.12 -6.67
N VAL A 57 -17.80 -14.41 -5.54
CA VAL A 57 -18.09 -12.97 -5.48
C VAL A 57 -16.91 -12.28 -4.84
N VAL A 58 -16.27 -11.38 -5.56
CA VAL A 58 -15.12 -10.61 -5.07
C VAL A 58 -15.46 -9.13 -5.06
N VAL A 59 -15.22 -8.47 -3.93
CA VAL A 59 -15.32 -7.00 -3.78
C VAL A 59 -13.91 -6.46 -3.82
N GLU A 60 -13.63 -5.58 -4.77
CA GLU A 60 -12.29 -5.01 -4.99
C GLU A 60 -12.35 -3.61 -5.57
N HIS A 61 -11.35 -2.79 -5.22
CA HIS A 61 -11.13 -1.49 -5.83
C HIS A 61 -10.28 -1.58 -7.11
N HIS A 62 -9.35 -2.53 -7.15
CA HIS A 62 -8.46 -2.79 -8.28
C HIS A 62 -8.85 -4.10 -8.95
N ILE A 63 -9.88 -4.06 -9.78
CA ILE A 63 -10.48 -5.23 -10.40
C ILE A 63 -9.59 -5.88 -11.47
N ASP A 64 -8.58 -5.17 -11.99
CA ASP A 64 -7.65 -5.67 -13.03
C ASP A 64 -7.00 -7.01 -12.69
N VAL A 65 -6.72 -7.24 -11.40
CA VAL A 65 -6.16 -8.51 -10.90
C VAL A 65 -7.10 -9.68 -11.15
N TRP A 66 -8.42 -9.42 -11.17
CA TRP A 66 -9.47 -10.45 -11.18
C TRP A 66 -10.19 -10.60 -12.52
N LEU A 67 -9.88 -9.73 -13.51
CA LEU A 67 -10.60 -9.70 -14.79
C LEU A 67 -10.58 -11.01 -15.58
N ASP A 68 -9.57 -11.81 -15.40
CA ASP A 68 -9.41 -13.09 -16.03
C ASP A 68 -10.18 -14.24 -15.33
N LEU A 69 -10.75 -13.95 -14.15
CA LEU A 69 -11.56 -14.90 -13.36
C LEU A 69 -13.04 -14.55 -13.30
N VAL A 70 -13.41 -13.27 -13.59
CA VAL A 70 -14.79 -12.81 -13.42
C VAL A 70 -15.54 -12.76 -14.74
N ASP A 71 -16.73 -13.33 -14.77
CA ASP A 71 -17.63 -13.30 -15.94
C ASP A 71 -18.54 -12.07 -15.94
N ARG A 72 -18.74 -11.45 -14.78
CA ARG A 72 -19.69 -10.35 -14.57
C ARG A 72 -19.11 -9.32 -13.61
N VAL A 73 -19.29 -8.05 -13.92
CA VAL A 73 -18.91 -6.91 -13.09
C VAL A 73 -20.16 -6.12 -12.73
N ILE A 74 -20.33 -5.82 -11.43
CA ILE A 74 -21.35 -4.96 -10.91
C ILE A 74 -20.68 -3.74 -10.29
N VAL A 75 -21.02 -2.55 -10.76
CA VAL A 75 -20.47 -1.32 -10.21
C VAL A 75 -21.53 -0.62 -9.36
N LEU A 76 -21.17 -0.35 -8.11
CA LEU A 76 -21.99 0.42 -7.18
C LEU A 76 -21.55 1.88 -7.19
N GLY A 77 -22.54 2.76 -7.16
CA GLY A 77 -22.30 4.19 -7.11
C GLY A 77 -23.59 4.96 -6.85
N LYS A 78 -23.52 6.28 -6.99
CA LYS A 78 -24.73 7.13 -6.92
C LYS A 78 -25.29 7.29 -8.33
N PRO A 79 -26.52 6.83 -8.60
CA PRO A 79 -27.14 6.95 -9.92
C PRO A 79 -27.36 8.42 -10.36
N GLU A 80 -27.56 9.31 -9.38
CA GLU A 80 -27.72 10.74 -9.57
C GLU A 80 -26.80 11.51 -8.63
N ALA A 81 -26.24 12.62 -9.07
CA ALA A 81 -25.26 13.39 -8.31
C ALA A 81 -25.78 13.87 -6.94
N ASP A 82 -27.08 14.15 -6.84
CA ASP A 82 -27.74 14.65 -5.62
C ASP A 82 -28.34 13.52 -4.76
N SER A 83 -28.23 12.25 -5.20
CA SER A 83 -28.75 11.11 -4.46
C SER A 83 -27.87 10.80 -3.25
N ASN A 84 -28.50 10.68 -2.08
CA ASN A 84 -27.84 10.15 -0.88
C ASN A 84 -27.88 8.61 -0.80
N VAL A 85 -28.55 7.96 -1.76
CA VAL A 85 -28.70 6.49 -1.81
C VAL A 85 -27.83 5.95 -2.92
N GLY A 86 -26.96 4.99 -2.58
CA GLY A 86 -26.19 4.24 -3.56
C GLY A 86 -27.04 3.20 -4.28
N GLY A 87 -26.62 2.81 -5.48
CA GLY A 87 -27.29 1.78 -6.27
C GLY A 87 -26.34 1.16 -7.28
N VAL A 88 -26.85 0.21 -8.07
CA VAL A 88 -26.14 -0.35 -9.21
C VAL A 88 -26.15 0.66 -10.35
N ILE A 89 -24.95 1.08 -10.80
CA ILE A 89 -24.78 2.02 -11.91
C ILE A 89 -24.32 1.32 -13.20
N ALA A 90 -23.72 0.14 -13.09
CA ALA A 90 -23.38 -0.71 -14.22
C ALA A 90 -23.44 -2.19 -13.81
N ASP A 91 -23.85 -3.04 -14.75
CA ASP A 91 -23.98 -4.49 -14.58
C ASP A 91 -23.82 -5.16 -15.95
N GLY A 92 -22.86 -6.05 -16.12
CA GLY A 92 -22.59 -6.73 -17.38
C GLY A 92 -21.23 -7.46 -17.36
N THR A 93 -20.81 -7.93 -18.52
CA THR A 93 -19.48 -8.48 -18.69
C THR A 93 -18.40 -7.40 -18.50
N PRO A 94 -17.15 -7.76 -18.17
CA PRO A 94 -16.06 -6.78 -18.08
C PRO A 94 -15.95 -5.87 -19.31
N ASP A 95 -16.05 -6.44 -20.50
CA ASP A 95 -15.96 -5.69 -21.77
C ASP A 95 -17.12 -4.70 -21.95
N GLU A 96 -18.35 -5.09 -21.62
CA GLU A 96 -19.52 -4.21 -21.66
C GLU A 96 -19.39 -3.06 -20.67
N VAL A 97 -19.04 -3.36 -19.42
CA VAL A 97 -18.95 -2.35 -18.37
C VAL A 97 -17.81 -1.37 -18.63
N PHE A 98 -16.60 -1.85 -18.88
CA PHE A 98 -15.43 -0.98 -19.03
C PHE A 98 -15.32 -0.39 -20.45
N GLY A 99 -15.79 -1.10 -21.48
CA GLY A 99 -15.82 -0.60 -22.85
C GLY A 99 -16.80 0.55 -23.05
N HIS A 100 -18.01 0.46 -22.51
CA HIS A 100 -19.05 1.47 -22.72
C HIS A 100 -19.07 2.57 -21.66
N MET A 101 -18.79 2.22 -20.40
CA MET A 101 -18.91 3.15 -19.27
C MET A 101 -17.55 3.57 -18.67
N GLY A 102 -16.44 3.12 -19.24
CA GLY A 102 -15.12 3.37 -18.68
C GLY A 102 -14.80 4.86 -18.42
N GLN A 103 -15.27 5.78 -19.30
CA GLN A 103 -15.11 7.23 -19.06
C GLN A 103 -15.92 7.70 -17.87
N VAL A 104 -17.20 7.35 -17.82
CA VAL A 104 -18.12 7.77 -16.75
C VAL A 104 -17.68 7.23 -15.40
N LEU A 105 -17.21 5.99 -15.37
CA LEU A 105 -16.68 5.34 -14.17
C LEU A 105 -15.41 6.03 -13.66
N ALA A 106 -14.47 6.36 -14.57
CA ALA A 106 -13.25 7.08 -14.24
C ALA A 106 -13.54 8.49 -13.72
N ASP A 107 -14.46 9.23 -14.35
CA ASP A 107 -14.87 10.56 -13.94
C ASP A 107 -15.58 10.52 -12.56
N GLY A 108 -16.26 9.40 -12.25
CA GLY A 108 -16.83 9.11 -10.93
C GLY A 108 -15.82 8.62 -9.89
N GLY A 109 -14.53 8.53 -10.24
CA GLY A 109 -13.45 8.11 -9.33
C GLY A 109 -13.28 6.60 -9.20
N ALA A 110 -13.98 5.79 -10.01
CA ALA A 110 -13.76 4.34 -10.07
C ALA A 110 -12.52 4.02 -10.89
N TRP A 111 -11.77 3.04 -10.45
CA TRP A 111 -10.63 2.54 -11.21
C TRP A 111 -11.12 1.79 -12.46
N VAL A 112 -10.51 2.07 -13.62
CA VAL A 112 -10.86 1.46 -14.91
C VAL A 112 -9.62 0.81 -15.53
N PRO A 113 -9.71 -0.49 -15.91
CA PRO A 113 -8.62 -1.21 -16.52
C PRO A 113 -8.06 -0.51 -17.78
N GLY A 114 -6.73 -0.54 -17.94
CA GLY A 114 -6.06 0.00 -19.14
C GLY A 114 -6.05 1.52 -19.27
N ARG A 115 -6.65 2.25 -18.35
CA ARG A 115 -6.48 3.71 -18.28
C ARG A 115 -5.28 4.07 -17.44
N THR A 116 -4.34 4.74 -18.10
CA THR A 116 -3.24 5.41 -17.39
C THR A 116 -3.83 6.64 -16.71
N ILE A 117 -3.73 6.73 -15.38
CA ILE A 117 -3.95 8.00 -14.69
C ILE A 117 -2.90 8.94 -15.28
N GLU A 118 -3.33 10.07 -15.85
CA GLU A 118 -2.38 11.10 -16.28
C GLU A 118 -1.54 11.44 -15.04
N SER A 119 -0.30 11.00 -15.05
CA SER A 119 0.64 11.30 -14.00
C SER A 119 0.86 12.82 -14.02
N HIS A 120 0.39 13.50 -12.98
CA HIS A 120 0.76 14.87 -12.70
C HIS A 120 2.20 14.93 -12.12
N ALA A 121 3.05 13.98 -12.56
CA ALA A 121 4.45 14.03 -12.22
C ALA A 121 4.99 15.42 -12.59
N PRO A 122 5.66 16.12 -11.69
CA PRO A 122 6.26 17.41 -12.00
C PRO A 122 7.18 17.25 -13.21
N LYS A 123 7.09 18.19 -14.16
CA LYS A 123 7.99 18.20 -15.30
C LYS A 123 9.44 18.18 -14.80
N PRO A 124 10.40 17.60 -15.54
CA PRO A 124 11.81 17.55 -15.12
C PRO A 124 12.36 18.91 -14.70
N GLU A 125 11.86 19.99 -15.29
CA GLU A 125 12.20 21.38 -14.96
C GLU A 125 11.65 21.84 -13.59
N GLN A 126 10.68 21.12 -13.02
CA GLN A 126 10.08 21.38 -11.71
C GLN A 126 10.64 20.48 -10.61
N ILE A 127 11.52 19.53 -10.95
CA ILE A 127 12.25 18.74 -9.96
C ILE A 127 13.19 19.72 -9.24
N ARG A 128 12.85 20.01 -8.01
CA ARG A 128 13.69 20.85 -7.14
C ARG A 128 15.07 20.22 -7.05
N GLN A 129 16.12 21.00 -7.29
CA GLN A 129 17.46 20.53 -7.03
C GLN A 129 17.58 20.23 -5.54
N PRO A 130 18.12 19.06 -5.15
CA PRO A 130 18.38 18.77 -3.76
C PRO A 130 19.21 19.90 -3.15
N GLN A 131 18.72 20.44 -2.05
CA GLN A 131 19.41 21.48 -1.28
C GLN A 131 20.19 20.82 -0.13
N ASP A 132 20.22 21.45 1.03
CA ASP A 132 20.97 20.96 2.17
C ASP A 132 20.44 19.61 2.69
N VAL A 133 21.34 18.77 3.18
CA VAL A 133 21.00 17.51 3.84
C VAL A 133 20.28 17.84 5.15
N VAL A 134 19.06 17.34 5.31
CA VAL A 134 18.20 17.60 6.47
C VAL A 134 18.15 16.42 7.44
N LEU A 135 18.33 15.20 6.95
CA LEU A 135 18.38 13.98 7.74
C LEU A 135 19.39 13.03 7.09
N TYR A 136 20.22 12.37 7.89
CA TYR A 136 21.11 11.34 7.37
C TYR A 136 21.34 10.24 8.38
N THR A 137 21.79 9.07 7.90
CA THR A 137 22.15 7.93 8.73
C THR A 137 23.64 7.64 8.61
N ARG A 138 24.22 7.06 9.66
CA ARG A 138 25.61 6.60 9.64
C ARG A 138 25.68 5.20 10.26
N ASP A 139 26.11 4.25 9.45
CA ASP A 139 26.28 2.84 9.82
C ASP A 139 25.03 2.27 10.53
N LEU A 140 23.83 2.69 10.05
CA LEU A 140 22.57 2.41 10.72
C LEU A 140 22.22 0.92 10.62
N SER A 141 21.96 0.30 11.77
CA SER A 141 21.31 -1.00 11.87
C SER A 141 19.98 -0.84 12.59
N PHE A 142 18.90 -1.28 11.95
CA PHE A 142 17.54 -1.12 12.46
C PHE A 142 16.79 -2.46 12.54
N GLY A 143 15.87 -2.57 13.48
CA GLY A 143 15.11 -3.78 13.76
C GLY A 143 14.49 -3.71 15.13
N TYR A 144 14.07 -4.86 15.65
CA TYR A 144 13.60 -5.03 17.02
C TYR A 144 14.60 -5.88 17.82
N ASP A 145 14.34 -7.17 18.03
CA ASP A 145 15.24 -8.08 18.74
C ASP A 145 16.43 -8.54 17.86
N PHE A 146 16.32 -8.36 16.55
CA PHE A 146 17.36 -8.69 15.56
C PHE A 146 17.31 -7.68 14.41
N PRO A 147 18.42 -7.45 13.72
CA PRO A 147 18.46 -6.48 12.64
C PRO A 147 17.62 -6.96 11.44
N LEU A 148 16.87 -6.02 10.86
CA LEU A 148 16.20 -6.15 9.58
C LEU A 148 17.01 -5.51 8.45
N GLY A 149 17.86 -4.56 8.78
CA GLY A 149 18.85 -3.97 7.89
C GLY A 149 20.06 -3.49 8.67
N GLU A 150 21.25 -3.57 8.06
CA GLU A 150 22.53 -3.23 8.67
C GLU A 150 23.37 -2.39 7.71
N HIS A 151 24.28 -1.59 8.28
CA HIS A 151 25.25 -0.77 7.57
C HIS A 151 24.63 0.17 6.53
N ILE A 152 23.52 0.85 6.92
CA ILE A 152 22.75 1.71 6.02
C ILE A 152 23.16 3.15 6.19
N ASP A 153 23.70 3.74 5.12
CA ASP A 153 24.01 5.15 5.01
C ASP A 153 23.07 5.79 3.98
N LEU A 154 22.23 6.70 4.44
CA LEU A 154 21.24 7.43 3.62
C LEU A 154 21.38 8.92 3.88
N GLU A 155 21.05 9.73 2.89
CA GLU A 155 20.94 11.18 3.01
C GLU A 155 19.60 11.62 2.40
N PHE A 156 18.92 12.52 3.09
CA PHE A 156 17.65 13.12 2.68
C PHE A 156 17.83 14.63 2.61
N HIS A 157 17.33 15.23 1.55
CA HIS A 157 17.58 16.63 1.25
C HIS A 157 16.33 17.50 1.39
N SER A 158 16.53 18.76 1.69
CA SER A 158 15.45 19.73 1.80
C SER A 158 14.66 19.84 0.48
N GLY A 159 13.33 19.71 0.57
CA GLY A 159 12.42 19.79 -0.56
C GLY A 159 12.37 18.54 -1.45
N GLU A 160 13.11 17.46 -1.10
CA GLU A 160 13.03 16.17 -1.77
C GLU A 160 11.82 15.36 -1.29
N VAL A 161 11.24 14.58 -2.18
CA VAL A 161 10.23 13.56 -1.86
C VAL A 161 10.83 12.20 -2.15
N THR A 162 11.14 11.45 -1.11
CA THR A 162 11.76 10.12 -1.20
C THR A 162 10.72 9.02 -0.97
N ALA A 163 10.58 8.06 -1.90
CA ALA A 163 9.73 6.89 -1.76
C ALA A 163 10.51 5.70 -1.22
N LEU A 164 10.06 5.13 -0.11
CA LEU A 164 10.60 3.90 0.46
C LEU A 164 9.79 2.70 -0.03
N THR A 165 10.35 1.91 -0.93
CA THR A 165 9.67 0.78 -1.60
C THR A 165 10.31 -0.56 -1.27
N GLY A 166 9.62 -1.66 -1.57
CA GLY A 166 10.10 -3.02 -1.37
C GLY A 166 8.99 -3.96 -0.91
N ARG A 167 9.29 -5.27 -0.83
CA ARG A 167 8.36 -6.34 -0.42
C ARG A 167 7.83 -6.13 1.00
N ASN A 168 6.67 -6.74 1.30
CA ASN A 168 6.13 -6.76 2.65
C ASN A 168 7.04 -7.55 3.60
N GLY A 169 7.18 -7.03 4.82
CA GLY A 169 8.04 -7.64 5.85
C GLY A 169 9.53 -7.32 5.75
N VAL A 170 9.99 -6.60 4.70
CA VAL A 170 11.42 -6.24 4.53
C VAL A 170 11.90 -5.15 5.50
N GLY A 171 10.99 -4.55 6.28
CA GLY A 171 11.36 -3.57 7.30
C GLY A 171 11.14 -2.10 6.91
N LYS A 172 10.39 -1.78 5.82
CA LYS A 172 10.11 -0.39 5.41
C LYS A 172 9.56 0.48 6.54
N SER A 173 8.50 0.01 7.18
CA SER A 173 7.87 0.72 8.30
C SER A 173 8.79 0.84 9.50
N THR A 174 9.61 -0.18 9.76
CA THR A 174 10.59 -0.18 10.85
C THR A 174 11.69 0.86 10.58
N LEU A 175 12.21 0.90 9.36
CA LEU A 175 13.16 1.96 8.95
C LEU A 175 12.51 3.34 9.07
N GLY A 176 11.28 3.52 8.57
CA GLY A 176 10.57 4.80 8.69
C GLY A 176 10.39 5.25 10.15
N LEU A 177 10.02 4.32 11.05
CA LEU A 177 9.92 4.62 12.49
C LEU A 177 11.29 4.97 13.11
N THR A 178 12.36 4.30 12.66
CA THR A 178 13.73 4.59 13.13
C THR A 178 14.19 5.97 12.64
N LEU A 179 13.94 6.30 11.37
CA LEU A 179 14.25 7.63 10.82
C LEU A 179 13.46 8.75 11.51
N ALA A 180 12.22 8.47 11.89
CA ALA A 180 11.38 9.40 12.65
C ALA A 180 11.75 9.51 14.15
N GLY A 181 12.72 8.74 14.63
CA GLY A 181 13.12 8.71 16.05
C GLY A 181 12.10 8.04 16.98
N LEU A 182 11.14 7.32 16.43
CA LEU A 182 10.11 6.60 17.19
C LEU A 182 10.54 5.17 17.57
N LEU A 183 11.55 4.65 16.88
CA LEU A 183 12.15 3.36 17.17
C LEU A 183 13.66 3.53 17.30
N LYS A 184 14.23 2.99 18.38
CA LYS A 184 15.67 3.04 18.63
C LYS A 184 16.44 2.18 17.62
N PRO A 185 17.51 2.69 17.00
CA PRO A 185 18.40 1.86 16.21
C PRO A 185 19.10 0.78 17.06
N ILE A 186 19.38 -0.35 16.44
CA ILE A 186 20.18 -1.43 17.06
C ILE A 186 21.64 -0.99 17.13
N ALA A 187 22.16 -0.38 16.06
CA ALA A 187 23.49 0.20 15.98
C ALA A 187 23.52 1.38 15.01
N GLY A 188 24.60 2.16 15.03
CA GLY A 188 24.71 3.37 14.22
C GLY A 188 23.84 4.51 14.74
N ARG A 189 23.49 5.47 13.87
CA ARG A 189 22.72 6.65 14.28
C ARG A 189 21.95 7.28 13.13
N VAL A 190 20.89 7.99 13.52
CA VAL A 190 20.13 8.90 12.67
C VAL A 190 20.42 10.31 13.14
N CYS A 191 20.77 11.21 12.25
CA CYS A 191 21.14 12.61 12.55
C CYS A 191 20.28 13.57 11.75
N MET A 192 19.85 14.66 12.39
CA MET A 192 19.13 15.77 11.73
C MET A 192 20.07 16.98 11.61
N ALA A 193 19.80 17.83 10.61
CA ALA A 193 20.46 19.12 10.51
C ALA A 193 20.07 20.03 11.70
N ASP A 194 21.01 20.85 12.16
CA ASP A 194 20.87 21.65 13.40
C ASP A 194 19.69 22.65 13.33
N ASP A 195 19.33 23.13 12.16
CA ASP A 195 18.22 24.06 11.92
C ASP A 195 16.82 23.43 11.98
N LEU A 196 16.75 22.09 11.88
CA LEU A 196 15.50 21.34 11.97
C LEU A 196 15.22 20.80 13.38
N VAL A 197 16.18 20.89 14.27
CA VAL A 197 15.96 20.53 15.68
C VAL A 197 15.03 21.57 16.31
N PRO A 198 13.84 21.19 16.82
CA PRO A 198 12.92 22.14 17.43
C PRO A 198 13.61 22.90 18.55
N HIS A 199 13.70 24.20 18.41
CA HIS A 199 14.20 25.06 19.49
C HIS A 199 13.31 24.91 20.72
N HIS A 200 13.92 24.75 21.88
CA HIS A 200 13.28 24.65 23.19
C HIS A 200 12.06 25.56 23.32
N ARG A 201 10.90 24.96 23.57
CA ARG A 201 9.86 25.61 24.37
C ARG A 201 9.99 25.10 25.78
N GLU A 202 10.32 25.99 26.70
CA GLU A 202 10.15 25.76 28.13
C GLU A 202 8.68 25.45 28.41
N ASN A 203 8.44 24.38 29.16
CA ASN A 203 7.17 23.83 29.59
C ASN A 203 6.45 22.88 28.60
N ASN A 204 6.65 21.60 28.90
CA ASN A 204 5.92 20.45 28.37
C ASN A 204 6.07 20.20 26.88
N VAL A 205 7.16 19.61 26.47
CA VAL A 205 7.19 18.76 25.28
C VAL A 205 8.53 18.05 25.14
N ILE A 206 8.49 16.86 24.63
CA ILE A 206 9.52 16.04 24.04
C ILE A 206 10.75 16.88 23.69
N THR A 207 11.73 16.88 24.55
CA THR A 207 13.03 17.47 24.25
C THR A 207 13.76 16.52 23.30
N TRP A 208 13.70 16.80 22.03
CA TRP A 208 14.68 16.31 21.07
C TRP A 208 16.02 16.97 21.46
N LYS A 209 16.77 16.34 22.31
CA LYS A 209 18.14 16.76 22.55
C LYS A 209 18.92 16.49 21.29
N SER A 210 19.39 17.59 20.75
CA SER A 210 20.36 17.71 19.68
C SER A 210 21.11 16.44 19.32
N ARG A 211 21.12 16.13 18.05
CA ARG A 211 22.12 15.42 17.28
C ARG A 211 22.02 13.91 17.18
N ASP A 212 21.55 13.23 18.21
CA ASP A 212 21.37 11.78 18.12
C ASP A 212 19.90 11.51 18.46
N LEU A 213 19.11 11.27 17.45
CA LEU A 213 17.80 10.69 17.63
C LEU A 213 17.96 9.27 18.15
N LEU A 214 18.41 9.14 19.40
CA LEU A 214 18.59 7.91 20.17
C LEU A 214 20.05 7.57 20.49
#